data_5d63df1eefbe68628fc0f587b7f3659d
#
_entry.id   5d63df1eefbe68628fc0f587b7f3659d
#
_cell.length_a   1.000
_cell.length_b   1.000
_cell.length_c   1.000
_cell.angle_alpha   90.00
_cell.angle_beta   90.00
_cell.angle_gamma   90.00
#
_symmetry.space_group_name_H-M   'P 1'
#
loop_
_entity.id
_entity.type
_entity.pdbx_description
1 polymer ?
#
loop_
_entity_poly.entity_id
_entity_poly.type
_entity_poly.pdbx_seq_one_letter_code
_entity_poly.pdbx_strand_id
1 'polypeptide(L)'
;MTMEKTYSQAPLPFVGQKRMFASEFRKVLKRFSDKTVFIDLFGGSGLLSHITKRERPDATVIYNDHDNYRERLENIHRTNELLKDLRETAKGYPRHKKIAGSMRDTFLERILQDERNGFVDYLTLSSSLLFSMKYVLNFEELKKQNLYNKLRQNDYSCDGYLDGLEVVCCD
;
A
#
# COMPACT_ATOMS: atom_id res chain seq x y z
N MET A 1 -8.02 -25.59 9.65
CA MET A 1 -7.75 -24.82 8.41
C MET A 1 -8.15 -23.38 8.69
N THR A 2 -7.20 -22.53 8.95
CA THR A 2 -7.44 -21.08 9.01
C THR A 2 -7.83 -20.64 7.61
N MET A 3 -9.04 -20.09 7.45
CA MET A 3 -9.44 -19.49 6.17
C MET A 3 -8.47 -18.36 5.86
N GLU A 4 -7.65 -18.55 4.84
CA GLU A 4 -6.71 -17.53 4.40
C GLU A 4 -7.49 -16.29 3.91
N LYS A 5 -7.10 -15.13 4.40
CA LYS A 5 -7.76 -13.86 4.09
C LYS A 5 -7.64 -13.56 2.59
N THR A 6 -8.76 -13.34 1.93
CA THR A 6 -8.80 -12.92 0.52
C THR A 6 -9.00 -11.41 0.43
N TYR A 7 -8.12 -10.75 -0.29
CA TYR A 7 -8.19 -9.31 -0.48
C TYR A 7 -8.93 -8.96 -1.78
N SER A 8 -9.84 -7.99 -1.70
CA SER A 8 -10.53 -7.41 -2.86
C SER A 8 -9.86 -6.14 -3.39
N GLN A 9 -8.91 -5.61 -2.62
CA GLN A 9 -8.08 -4.45 -2.95
C GLN A 9 -6.72 -4.61 -2.29
N ALA A 10 -5.72 -3.91 -2.81
CA ALA A 10 -4.38 -3.93 -2.22
C ALA A 10 -4.39 -3.40 -0.77
N PRO A 11 -3.59 -3.99 0.15
CA PRO A 11 -3.52 -3.58 1.55
C PRO A 11 -3.13 -2.12 1.76
N LEU A 12 -2.14 -1.64 1.02
CA LEU A 12 -1.66 -0.26 1.07
C LEU A 12 -2.11 0.52 -0.17
N PRO A 13 -2.22 1.85 -0.07
CA PRO A 13 -2.49 2.71 -1.21
C PRO A 13 -1.49 2.48 -2.35
N PHE A 14 -1.99 2.42 -3.56
CA PHE A 14 -1.18 2.25 -4.77
C PHE A 14 -1.81 2.99 -5.94
N VAL A 15 -0.98 3.64 -6.75
CA VAL A 15 -1.43 4.35 -7.95
C VAL A 15 -1.78 3.33 -9.05
N GLY A 16 -2.98 3.42 -9.61
CA GLY A 16 -3.39 2.51 -10.69
C GLY A 16 -3.80 1.12 -10.20
N GLN A 17 -4.35 0.98 -8.99
CA GLN A 17 -4.87 -0.31 -8.51
C GLN A 17 -5.86 -0.93 -9.51
N LYS A 18 -5.64 -2.20 -9.85
CA LYS A 18 -6.45 -2.95 -10.82
C LYS A 18 -7.76 -3.51 -10.23
N ARG A 19 -8.23 -2.99 -9.08
CA ARG A 19 -9.44 -3.50 -8.39
C ARG A 19 -10.70 -3.50 -9.24
N MET A 20 -10.81 -2.55 -10.17
CA MET A 20 -11.95 -2.44 -11.08
C MET A 20 -12.06 -3.64 -12.03
N PHE A 21 -10.93 -4.27 -12.33
CA PHE A 21 -10.87 -5.43 -13.22
C PHE A 21 -10.99 -6.77 -12.48
N ALA A 22 -10.95 -6.78 -11.15
CA ALA A 22 -10.86 -8.00 -10.35
C ALA A 22 -12.01 -8.99 -10.63
N SER A 23 -13.26 -8.50 -10.83
CA SER A 23 -14.41 -9.33 -11.13
C SER A 23 -14.29 -10.03 -12.48
N GLU A 24 -13.97 -9.29 -13.53
CA GLU A 24 -13.82 -9.84 -14.87
C GLU A 24 -12.59 -10.75 -14.96
N PHE A 25 -11.51 -10.39 -14.28
CA PHE A 25 -10.30 -11.20 -14.19
C PHE A 25 -10.58 -12.59 -13.58
N ARG A 26 -11.37 -12.67 -12.49
CA ARG A 26 -11.80 -13.96 -11.90
C ARG A 26 -12.55 -14.83 -12.90
N LYS A 27 -13.40 -14.25 -13.77
CA LYS A 27 -14.10 -15.01 -14.82
C LYS A 27 -13.13 -15.59 -15.83
N VAL A 28 -12.10 -14.82 -16.20
CA VAL A 28 -11.06 -15.28 -17.12
C VAL A 28 -10.22 -16.41 -16.50
N LEU A 29 -9.85 -16.30 -15.23
CA LEU A 29 -9.08 -17.33 -14.52
C LEU A 29 -9.75 -18.70 -14.53
N LYS A 30 -11.09 -18.77 -14.52
CA LYS A 30 -11.84 -20.05 -14.57
C LYS A 30 -11.58 -20.86 -15.84
N ARG A 31 -11.02 -20.27 -16.89
CA ARG A 31 -10.71 -20.94 -18.16
C ARG A 31 -9.36 -21.68 -18.14
N PHE A 32 -8.56 -21.49 -17.10
CA PHE A 32 -7.24 -22.06 -16.99
C PHE A 32 -7.19 -23.18 -15.95
N SER A 33 -6.32 -24.15 -16.18
CA SER A 33 -6.04 -25.24 -15.24
C SER A 33 -5.30 -24.72 -14.00
N ASP A 34 -5.50 -25.40 -12.87
CA ASP A 34 -4.75 -25.12 -11.62
C ASP A 34 -3.23 -25.43 -11.73
N LYS A 35 -2.82 -26.15 -12.77
CA LYS A 35 -1.39 -26.42 -13.07
C LYS A 35 -0.77 -25.38 -14.00
N THR A 36 -1.49 -24.31 -14.34
CA THR A 36 -0.98 -23.24 -15.20
C THR A 36 0.05 -22.38 -14.45
N VAL A 37 1.09 -21.96 -15.15
CA VAL A 37 2.01 -20.93 -14.66
C VAL A 37 1.47 -19.56 -15.08
N PHE A 38 1.25 -18.68 -14.11
CA PHE A 38 0.83 -17.29 -14.36
C PHE A 38 1.99 -16.34 -14.09
N ILE A 39 2.22 -15.40 -15.00
CA ILE A 39 3.29 -14.41 -14.88
C ILE A 39 2.65 -13.02 -14.94
N ASP A 40 2.75 -12.25 -13.86
CA ASP A 40 2.29 -10.87 -13.77
C ASP A 40 3.48 -9.93 -13.99
N LEU A 41 3.72 -9.57 -15.25
CA LEU A 41 4.84 -8.70 -15.66
C LEU A 41 4.70 -7.26 -15.14
N PHE A 42 3.47 -6.78 -14.98
CA PHE A 42 3.14 -5.43 -14.51
C PHE A 42 2.39 -5.50 -13.19
N GLY A 43 2.96 -6.20 -12.22
CA GLY A 43 2.33 -6.60 -10.98
C GLY A 43 1.81 -5.43 -10.14
N GLY A 44 2.54 -4.29 -10.13
CA GLY A 44 2.18 -3.12 -9.35
C GLY A 44 1.94 -3.47 -7.88
N SER A 45 0.72 -3.32 -7.39
CA SER A 45 0.38 -3.73 -6.01
C SER A 45 0.20 -5.25 -5.81
N GLY A 46 0.42 -6.09 -6.80
CA GLY A 46 0.25 -7.55 -6.70
C GLY A 46 -1.20 -8.04 -6.58
N LEU A 47 -2.21 -7.18 -6.76
CA LEU A 47 -3.61 -7.56 -6.52
C LEU A 47 -4.09 -8.69 -7.45
N LEU A 48 -3.74 -8.67 -8.72
CA LEU A 48 -4.15 -9.72 -9.65
C LEU A 48 -3.39 -11.03 -9.37
N SER A 49 -2.11 -10.95 -9.02
CA SER A 49 -1.31 -12.10 -8.57
C SER A 49 -1.91 -12.74 -7.32
N HIS A 50 -2.27 -11.92 -6.30
CA HIS A 50 -2.98 -12.39 -5.10
C HIS A 50 -4.29 -13.11 -5.45
N ILE A 51 -5.14 -12.49 -6.29
CA ILE A 51 -6.40 -13.10 -6.73
C ILE A 51 -6.14 -14.41 -7.46
N THR A 52 -5.15 -14.47 -8.35
CA THR A 52 -4.79 -15.68 -9.08
C THR A 52 -4.43 -16.81 -8.12
N LYS A 53 -3.56 -16.54 -7.15
CA LYS A 53 -3.13 -17.55 -6.17
C LYS A 53 -4.28 -18.05 -5.30
N ARG A 54 -5.21 -17.17 -4.92
CA ARG A 54 -6.40 -17.56 -4.11
C ARG A 54 -7.43 -18.37 -4.91
N GLU A 55 -7.63 -18.04 -6.18
CA GLU A 55 -8.54 -18.77 -7.05
C GLU A 55 -7.92 -20.07 -7.62
N ARG A 56 -6.60 -20.15 -7.66
CA ARG A 56 -5.79 -21.25 -8.20
C ARG A 56 -4.65 -21.63 -7.25
N PRO A 57 -4.95 -22.27 -6.11
CA PRO A 57 -3.94 -22.52 -5.06
C PRO A 57 -2.75 -23.36 -5.54
N ASP A 58 -2.95 -24.29 -6.46
CA ASP A 58 -1.92 -25.19 -6.98
C ASP A 58 -1.11 -24.59 -8.16
N ALA A 59 -1.53 -23.41 -8.65
CA ALA A 59 -0.83 -22.73 -9.73
C ALA A 59 0.48 -22.10 -9.23
N THR A 60 1.49 -22.08 -10.11
CA THR A 60 2.65 -21.22 -9.93
C THR A 60 2.29 -19.80 -10.36
N VAL A 61 2.48 -18.83 -9.49
CA VAL A 61 2.20 -17.41 -9.77
C VAL A 61 3.47 -16.61 -9.54
N ILE A 62 4.05 -16.10 -10.63
CA ILE A 62 5.23 -15.25 -10.61
C ILE A 62 4.77 -13.79 -10.66
N TYR A 63 5.12 -13.03 -9.64
CA TYR A 63 4.78 -11.62 -9.49
C TYR A 63 6.02 -10.74 -9.63
N ASN A 64 6.07 -9.90 -10.67
CA ASN A 64 7.14 -8.92 -10.84
C ASN A 64 6.85 -7.67 -10.00
N ASP A 65 7.60 -7.51 -8.92
CA ASP A 65 7.50 -6.39 -7.97
C ASP A 65 8.45 -5.24 -8.34
N HIS A 66 8.30 -4.72 -9.56
CA HIS A 66 9.12 -3.59 -10.04
C HIS A 66 8.98 -2.32 -9.18
N ASP A 67 7.82 -2.13 -8.55
CA ASP A 67 7.51 -0.93 -7.74
C ASP A 67 7.88 -1.07 -6.25
N ASN A 68 8.61 -2.13 -5.87
CA ASN A 68 8.98 -2.42 -4.47
C ASN A 68 7.79 -2.45 -3.50
N TYR A 69 6.65 -2.95 -3.95
CA TYR A 69 5.45 -3.02 -3.12
C TYR A 69 5.62 -3.97 -1.93
N ARG A 70 6.41 -5.04 -2.11
CA ARG A 70 6.78 -5.99 -1.06
C ARG A 70 7.50 -5.29 0.09
N GLU A 71 8.48 -4.44 -0.17
CA GLU A 71 9.19 -3.68 0.86
C GLU A 71 8.24 -2.81 1.68
N ARG A 72 7.24 -2.20 1.04
CA ARG A 72 6.20 -1.42 1.72
C ARG A 72 5.34 -2.28 2.64
N LEU A 73 5.00 -3.51 2.24
CA LEU A 73 4.26 -4.47 3.07
C LEU A 73 5.11 -4.96 4.26
N GLU A 74 6.38 -5.25 4.05
CA GLU A 74 7.32 -5.67 5.10
C GLU A 74 7.50 -4.57 6.17
N ASN A 75 7.39 -3.30 5.79
CA ASN A 75 7.48 -2.14 6.67
C ASN A 75 6.11 -1.57 7.11
N ILE A 76 5.02 -2.34 6.97
CA ILE A 76 3.66 -1.88 7.29
C ILE A 76 3.51 -1.48 8.76
N HIS A 77 4.21 -2.16 9.69
CA HIS A 77 4.22 -1.83 11.11
C HIS A 77 4.79 -0.43 11.35
N ARG A 78 5.91 -0.07 10.71
CA ARG A 78 6.52 1.27 10.81
C ARG A 78 5.59 2.35 10.26
N THR A 79 4.94 2.06 9.13
CA THR A 79 3.92 2.94 8.54
C THR A 79 2.76 3.17 9.50
N ASN A 80 2.28 2.12 10.18
CA ASN A 80 1.20 2.23 11.16
C ASN A 80 1.63 3.02 12.40
N GLU A 81 2.85 2.82 12.92
CA GLU A 81 3.40 3.58 14.03
C GLU A 81 3.50 5.07 13.70
N LEU A 82 4.07 5.41 12.54
CA LEU A 82 4.13 6.79 12.08
C LEU A 82 2.72 7.41 11.99
N LEU A 83 1.78 6.73 11.35
CA LEU A 83 0.40 7.22 11.23
C LEU A 83 -0.30 7.35 12.58
N LYS A 84 0.01 6.49 13.55
CA LYS A 84 -0.50 6.58 14.93
C LYS A 84 0.01 7.85 15.61
N ASP A 85 1.29 8.15 15.53
CA ASP A 85 1.88 9.35 16.11
C ASP A 85 1.31 10.62 15.48
N LEU A 86 1.11 10.62 14.15
CA LEU A 86 0.45 11.73 13.46
C LEU A 86 -1.02 11.89 13.88
N ARG A 87 -1.75 10.79 14.12
CA ARG A 87 -3.12 10.83 14.68
C ARG A 87 -3.17 11.43 16.08
N GLU A 88 -2.25 11.03 16.95
CA GLU A 88 -2.18 11.60 18.31
C GLU A 88 -1.88 13.10 18.27
N THR A 89 -0.93 13.52 17.43
CA THR A 89 -0.61 14.93 17.23
C THR A 89 -1.82 15.74 16.70
N ALA A 90 -2.64 15.13 15.83
CA ALA A 90 -3.85 15.73 15.25
C ALA A 90 -5.10 15.50 16.10
N LYS A 91 -4.98 15.00 17.34
CA LYS A 91 -6.15 14.71 18.19
C LYS A 91 -7.00 15.94 18.42
N GLY A 92 -8.29 15.83 18.14
CA GLY A 92 -9.23 16.95 18.20
C GLY A 92 -9.16 17.93 17.02
N TYR A 93 -8.20 17.78 16.11
CA TYR A 93 -8.13 18.62 14.91
C TYR A 93 -9.12 18.15 13.83
N PRO A 94 -9.92 19.06 13.24
CA PRO A 94 -10.98 18.66 12.30
C PRO A 94 -10.44 17.90 11.08
N ARG A 95 -11.18 16.88 10.65
CA ARG A 95 -10.87 16.13 9.43
C ARG A 95 -10.94 17.03 8.19
N HIS A 96 -10.08 16.73 7.21
CA HIS A 96 -9.94 17.45 5.94
C HIS A 96 -9.51 18.93 6.08
N LYS A 97 -9.23 19.40 7.27
CA LYS A 97 -8.64 20.74 7.48
C LYS A 97 -7.16 20.72 7.13
N LYS A 98 -6.69 21.87 6.62
CA LYS A 98 -5.28 22.12 6.33
C LYS A 98 -4.47 22.14 7.62
N ILE A 99 -3.45 21.34 7.68
CA ILE A 99 -2.48 21.30 8.79
C ILE A 99 -1.47 22.43 8.55
N ALA A 100 -1.31 23.34 9.50
CA ALA A 100 -0.45 24.50 9.38
C ALA A 100 0.23 24.84 10.73
N GLY A 101 1.16 25.80 10.72
CA GLY A 101 1.89 26.27 11.91
C GLY A 101 2.66 25.14 12.59
N SER A 102 2.75 25.21 13.92
CA SER A 102 3.52 24.26 14.74
C SER A 102 3.12 22.80 14.54
N MET A 103 1.83 22.52 14.30
CA MET A 103 1.38 21.14 14.02
C MET A 103 1.99 20.60 12.73
N ARG A 104 2.10 21.44 11.69
CA ARG A 104 2.75 21.06 10.44
C ARG A 104 4.23 20.76 10.66
N ASP A 105 4.89 21.60 11.45
CA ASP A 105 6.32 21.43 11.75
C ASP A 105 6.55 20.12 12.52
N THR A 106 5.73 19.83 13.52
CA THR A 106 5.77 18.55 14.26
C THR A 106 5.56 17.35 13.34
N PHE A 107 4.61 17.42 12.39
CA PHE A 107 4.40 16.35 11.40
C PHE A 107 5.65 16.12 10.55
N LEU A 108 6.22 17.19 10.00
CA LEU A 108 7.40 17.09 9.15
C LEU A 108 8.62 16.58 9.93
N GLU A 109 8.82 17.03 11.16
CA GLU A 109 9.89 16.53 12.04
C GLU A 109 9.75 15.02 12.29
N ARG A 110 8.55 14.55 12.62
CA ARG A 110 8.30 13.13 12.89
C ARG A 110 8.55 12.27 11.65
N ILE A 111 8.10 12.73 10.47
CA ILE A 111 8.30 12.02 9.19
C ILE A 111 9.81 11.99 8.84
N LEU A 112 10.51 13.11 9.01
CA LEU A 112 11.95 13.19 8.75
C LEU A 112 12.76 12.26 9.67
N GLN A 113 12.32 12.07 10.91
CA GLN A 113 12.93 11.12 11.82
C GLN A 113 12.84 9.69 11.30
N ASP A 114 11.68 9.27 10.78
CA ASP A 114 11.52 7.92 10.20
C ASP A 114 12.31 7.75 8.90
N GLU A 115 12.40 8.80 8.07
CA GLU A 115 13.27 8.77 6.88
C GLU A 115 14.73 8.56 7.25
N ARG A 116 15.23 9.26 8.27
CA ARG A 116 16.59 9.06 8.80
C ARG A 116 16.80 7.67 9.39
N ASN A 117 15.75 7.05 9.89
CA ASN A 117 15.75 5.67 10.38
C ASN A 117 15.62 4.62 9.26
N GLY A 118 15.60 5.05 8.00
CA GLY A 118 15.77 4.21 6.82
C GLY A 118 14.51 3.85 6.04
N PHE A 119 13.27 4.20 6.49
CA PHE A 119 12.07 3.89 5.71
C PHE A 119 10.89 4.82 6.00
N VAL A 120 10.27 5.32 4.93
CA VAL A 120 8.96 6.01 4.95
C VAL A 120 8.15 5.62 3.71
N ASP A 121 6.92 5.16 3.89
CA ASP A 121 5.99 4.92 2.79
C ASP A 121 5.31 6.23 2.36
N TYR A 122 5.94 6.95 1.45
CA TYR A 122 5.44 8.24 0.95
C TYR A 122 4.12 8.13 0.17
N LEU A 123 3.83 7.00 -0.48
CA LEU A 123 2.55 6.79 -1.16
C LEU A 123 1.40 6.69 -0.15
N THR A 124 1.62 5.98 0.96
CA THR A 124 0.65 5.91 2.06
C THR A 124 0.49 7.26 2.76
N LEU A 125 1.58 7.99 2.99
CA LEU A 125 1.51 9.36 3.51
C LEU A 125 0.76 10.30 2.56
N SER A 126 1.00 10.21 1.26
CA SER A 126 0.28 11.01 0.26
C SER A 126 -1.23 10.80 0.36
N SER A 127 -1.68 9.55 0.47
CA SER A 127 -3.11 9.25 0.63
C SER A 127 -3.70 9.78 1.93
N SER A 128 -2.88 9.93 2.97
CA SER A 128 -3.27 10.34 4.33
C SER A 128 -3.16 11.85 4.58
N LEU A 129 -2.34 12.55 3.81
CA LEU A 129 -2.01 13.95 4.06
C LEU A 129 -2.26 14.88 2.86
N LEU A 130 -2.40 14.34 1.64
CA LEU A 130 -2.60 15.16 0.44
C LEU A 130 -4.00 14.95 -0.14
N PHE A 131 -4.49 15.91 -0.92
CA PHE A 131 -5.72 15.73 -1.69
C PHE A 131 -5.52 14.75 -2.86
N SER A 132 -6.63 14.23 -3.36
CA SER A 132 -6.70 13.23 -4.43
C SER A 132 -5.80 13.58 -5.62
N MET A 133 -5.21 12.56 -6.22
CA MET A 133 -4.34 12.64 -7.39
C MET A 133 -2.96 13.29 -7.15
N LYS A 134 -2.61 13.64 -5.91
CA LYS A 134 -1.26 14.11 -5.57
C LYS A 134 -0.50 13.00 -4.86
N TYR A 135 0.69 12.72 -5.37
CA TYR A 135 1.62 11.77 -4.80
C TYR A 135 3.00 12.41 -4.70
N VAL A 136 3.72 12.04 -3.68
CA VAL A 136 5.13 12.40 -3.49
C VAL A 136 5.92 11.13 -3.21
N LEU A 137 7.21 11.15 -3.52
CA LEU A 137 8.08 9.98 -3.39
C LEU A 137 9.19 10.19 -2.36
N ASN A 138 9.34 11.40 -1.83
CA ASN A 138 10.38 11.76 -0.86
C ASN A 138 9.95 12.92 0.03
N PHE A 139 10.77 13.19 1.06
CA PHE A 139 10.52 14.24 2.04
C PHE A 139 10.51 15.65 1.43
N GLU A 140 11.43 15.93 0.52
CA GLU A 140 11.56 17.25 -0.08
C GLU A 140 10.35 17.62 -0.95
N GLU A 141 9.75 16.63 -1.60
CA GLU A 141 8.50 16.82 -2.31
C GLU A 141 7.33 17.03 -1.34
N LEU A 142 7.25 16.21 -0.27
CA LEU A 142 6.20 16.32 0.74
C LEU A 142 6.22 17.69 1.44
N LYS A 143 7.40 18.17 1.81
CA LYS A 143 7.62 19.46 2.46
C LYS A 143 7.09 20.65 1.66
N LYS A 144 7.06 20.55 0.32
CA LYS A 144 6.52 21.58 -0.56
C LYS A 144 4.98 21.56 -0.65
N GLN A 145 4.31 20.51 -0.15
CA GLN A 145 2.85 20.36 -0.26
C GLN A 145 2.12 21.01 0.92
N ASN A 146 0.86 21.37 0.67
CA ASN A 146 -0.08 21.63 1.75
C ASN A 146 -0.56 20.29 2.32
N LEU A 147 -0.42 20.12 3.62
CA LEU A 147 -0.86 18.93 4.32
C LEU A 147 -2.29 19.10 4.87
N TYR A 148 -3.05 18.01 4.91
CA TYR A 148 -4.44 18.00 5.38
C TYR A 148 -4.67 16.78 6.29
N ASN A 149 -5.52 16.94 7.31
CA ASN A 149 -5.88 15.84 8.20
C ASN A 149 -6.84 14.86 7.51
N LYS A 150 -6.30 13.95 6.72
CA LYS A 150 -7.01 12.83 6.08
C LYS A 150 -6.63 11.47 6.69
N LEU A 151 -6.00 11.51 7.85
CA LEU A 151 -5.49 10.32 8.54
C LEU A 151 -6.63 9.31 8.77
N ARG A 152 -6.42 8.07 8.35
CA ARG A 152 -7.36 6.98 8.63
C ARG A 152 -7.30 6.60 10.11
N GLN A 153 -8.40 6.06 10.63
CA GLN A 153 -8.48 5.67 12.06
C GLN A 153 -7.87 4.30 12.34
N ASN A 154 -7.99 3.37 11.40
CA ASN A 154 -7.53 2.00 11.57
C ASN A 154 -6.17 1.77 10.93
N ASP A 155 -5.40 0.88 11.52
CA ASP A 155 -4.12 0.45 10.96
C ASP A 155 -4.30 -0.38 9.68
N TYR A 156 -3.25 -0.42 8.89
CA TYR A 156 -3.16 -1.30 7.73
C TYR A 156 -2.78 -2.72 8.16
N SER A 157 -3.21 -3.73 7.40
CA SER A 157 -2.86 -5.14 7.58
C SER A 157 -2.65 -5.78 6.21
N CYS A 158 -1.65 -6.65 6.11
CA CYS A 158 -1.31 -7.35 4.88
C CYS A 158 -1.20 -8.88 5.07
N ASP A 159 -1.84 -9.42 6.12
CA ASP A 159 -1.72 -10.83 6.50
C ASP A 159 -1.98 -11.77 5.32
N GLY A 160 -0.98 -12.55 4.92
CA GLY A 160 -1.06 -13.52 3.85
C GLY A 160 -1.21 -12.92 2.43
N TYR A 161 -0.99 -11.62 2.23
CA TYR A 161 -1.26 -11.00 0.94
C TYR A 161 -0.38 -11.51 -0.20
N LEU A 162 0.91 -11.72 0.05
CA LEU A 162 1.86 -12.26 -0.94
C LEU A 162 2.14 -13.75 -0.76
N ASP A 163 1.42 -14.45 0.14
CA ASP A 163 1.66 -15.85 0.41
C ASP A 163 1.45 -16.71 -0.82
N GLY A 164 2.43 -17.59 -1.07
CA GLY A 164 2.44 -18.51 -2.19
C GLY A 164 2.78 -17.88 -3.55
N LEU A 165 3.14 -16.60 -3.61
CA LEU A 165 3.65 -15.95 -4.81
C LEU A 165 5.17 -16.13 -4.92
N GLU A 166 5.65 -16.36 -6.14
CA GLU A 166 7.06 -16.22 -6.47
C GLU A 166 7.34 -14.76 -6.82
N VAL A 167 7.87 -14.00 -5.85
CA VAL A 167 8.13 -12.57 -6.02
C VAL A 167 9.49 -12.38 -6.66
N VAL A 168 9.52 -11.73 -7.81
CA VAL A 168 10.74 -11.37 -8.54
C VAL A 168 10.79 -9.86 -8.74
N CYS A 169 11.97 -9.31 -8.93
CA CYS A 169 12.16 -7.94 -9.39
C CYS A 169 12.96 -8.02 -10.69
N CYS A 170 12.32 -7.70 -11.78
CA CYS A 170 12.95 -7.62 -13.10
C CYS A 170 13.06 -6.14 -13.49
N ASP A 171 14.28 -5.71 -13.79
CA ASP A 171 14.58 -4.38 -14.32
C ASP A 171 14.11 -4.22 -15.78
#